data_7b91dc6a50925e95787e93c49bcb783e
#
_entry.id   7b91dc6a50925e95787e93c49bcb783e
#
_cell.length_a   1.000
_cell.length_b   1.000
_cell.length_c   1.000
_cell.angle_alpha   90.00
_cell.angle_beta   90.00
_cell.angle_gamma   90.00
#
_symmetry.space_group_name_H-M   'P 1'
#
loop_
_entity.id
_entity.type
_entity.pdbx_description
1 polymer ?
#
loop_
_entity_poly.entity_id
_entity_poly.type
_entity_poly.pdbx_seq_one_letter_code
_entity_poly.pdbx_strand_id
1 'polypeptide(L)'
;MKAPVRVAVTGAAGQIGYALLFRIASGEMLGKDQPVILQLLELPVDKAQAALRGVMMELEDCAFPLLAGMVGTDDAEVAFKDADIALLVGARPRGPGMERKDLLLENAKIFTAQGAALNKVASRNVKVLVVGNPANTNAYIAMKSAPDLNPRNFTAMLRLDHNRALSQLSSKLGKTVGGIEKLVVWGNHSPTMYPDYRFATADGASIADAINDQEWNAGTFIPTVGKRGAAIIEARGSSSAASAANAAIDHVRDWVLGSNGKWVTMGVPSDGSYGIPEGVIFGFAVTTQNGEYTLVKDLPVDDFSQKYIDKTLAELEEERAGVAHLLG
;
A
#
# COMPACT_ATOMS: atom_id res chain seq x y z
N MET A 1 6.86 -23.10 19.17
CA MET A 1 6.48 -22.49 17.89
C MET A 1 5.65 -21.27 18.24
N LYS A 2 5.84 -20.14 17.55
CA LYS A 2 5.00 -18.94 17.76
C LYS A 2 3.55 -19.25 17.39
N ALA A 3 2.58 -18.54 18.01
CA ALA A 3 1.19 -18.63 17.59
C ALA A 3 1.04 -18.12 16.15
N PRO A 4 0.22 -18.75 15.30
CA PRO A 4 -0.02 -18.28 13.95
C PRO A 4 -0.62 -16.88 13.89
N VAL A 5 -0.14 -16.04 12.99
CA VAL A 5 -0.72 -14.74 12.65
C VAL A 5 -1.78 -14.94 11.57
N ARG A 6 -2.97 -14.37 11.76
CA ARG A 6 -4.07 -14.42 10.79
C ARG A 6 -3.93 -13.30 9.78
N VAL A 7 -3.71 -13.66 8.53
CA VAL A 7 -3.52 -12.73 7.42
C VAL A 7 -4.68 -12.86 6.44
N ALA A 8 -5.53 -11.84 6.40
CA ALA A 8 -6.61 -11.75 5.43
C ALA A 8 -6.13 -11.07 4.14
N VAL A 9 -6.53 -11.60 2.99
CA VAL A 9 -6.20 -11.04 1.67
C VAL A 9 -7.47 -11.03 0.81
N THR A 10 -7.86 -9.85 0.31
CA THR A 10 -8.99 -9.71 -0.62
C THR A 10 -8.49 -9.72 -2.07
N GLY A 11 -9.30 -10.22 -3.00
CA GLY A 11 -8.87 -10.42 -4.38
C GLY A 11 -7.74 -11.45 -4.47
N ALA A 12 -7.84 -12.49 -3.64
CA ALA A 12 -6.78 -13.47 -3.39
C ALA A 12 -6.38 -14.28 -4.64
N ALA A 13 -7.33 -14.53 -5.55
CA ALA A 13 -7.08 -15.23 -6.80
C ALA A 13 -6.68 -14.30 -7.97
N GLY A 14 -6.61 -12.98 -7.73
CA GLY A 14 -6.12 -12.01 -8.72
C GLY A 14 -4.61 -12.07 -8.89
N GLN A 15 -4.06 -11.38 -9.91
CA GLN A 15 -2.62 -11.42 -10.20
C GLN A 15 -1.74 -10.94 -9.04
N ILE A 16 -2.13 -9.88 -8.34
CA ILE A 16 -1.39 -9.39 -7.16
C ILE A 16 -1.54 -10.37 -6.01
N GLY A 17 -2.77 -10.86 -5.74
CA GLY A 17 -3.04 -11.86 -4.70
C GLY A 17 -2.20 -13.11 -4.91
N TYR A 18 -2.24 -13.67 -6.11
CA TYR A 18 -1.43 -14.84 -6.48
C TYR A 18 0.07 -14.61 -6.23
N ALA A 19 0.63 -13.48 -6.70
CA ALA A 19 2.04 -13.17 -6.48
C ALA A 19 2.39 -12.92 -4.98
N LEU A 20 1.42 -12.58 -4.16
CA LEU A 20 1.58 -12.22 -2.75
C LEU A 20 1.56 -13.44 -1.83
N LEU A 21 0.58 -14.34 -2.03
CA LEU A 21 0.24 -15.40 -1.09
C LEU A 21 1.37 -16.38 -0.84
N PHE A 22 2.06 -16.83 -1.89
CA PHE A 22 3.19 -17.78 -1.77
C PHE A 22 4.37 -17.17 -1.00
N ARG A 23 4.61 -15.89 -1.15
CA ARG A 23 5.65 -15.16 -0.44
C ARG A 23 5.28 -14.93 1.03
N ILE A 24 4.01 -14.68 1.34
CA ILE A 24 3.54 -14.62 2.74
C ILE A 24 3.72 -15.99 3.39
N ALA A 25 3.26 -17.05 2.74
CA ALA A 25 3.34 -18.43 3.25
C ALA A 25 4.79 -18.92 3.42
N SER A 26 5.72 -18.44 2.58
CA SER A 26 7.14 -18.76 2.69
C SER A 26 7.89 -17.97 3.77
N GLY A 27 7.22 -17.02 4.46
CA GLY A 27 7.80 -16.24 5.55
C GLY A 27 8.55 -14.96 5.12
N GLU A 28 8.34 -14.46 3.90
CA GLU A 28 9.01 -13.23 3.45
C GLU A 28 8.43 -11.97 4.09
N MET A 29 7.17 -11.99 4.51
CA MET A 29 6.51 -10.84 5.09
C MET A 29 6.71 -10.73 6.61
N LEU A 30 6.60 -11.82 7.34
CA LEU A 30 6.58 -11.81 8.81
C LEU A 30 7.79 -12.52 9.46
N GLY A 31 8.73 -13.00 8.66
CA GLY A 31 9.91 -13.72 9.11
C GLY A 31 9.80 -15.24 8.95
N LYS A 32 10.96 -15.90 8.94
CA LYS A 32 11.08 -17.32 8.64
C LYS A 32 10.71 -18.26 9.81
N ASP A 33 10.32 -17.68 10.93
CA ASP A 33 9.91 -18.41 12.15
C ASP A 33 8.46 -18.10 12.58
N GLN A 34 7.71 -17.29 11.77
CA GLN A 34 6.34 -16.88 12.06
C GLN A 34 5.33 -17.68 11.22
N PRO A 35 4.58 -18.63 11.84
CA PRO A 35 3.47 -19.30 11.16
C PRO A 35 2.35 -18.34 10.82
N VAL A 36 1.63 -18.62 9.73
CA VAL A 36 0.49 -17.82 9.26
C VAL A 36 -0.73 -18.71 8.98
N ILE A 37 -1.92 -18.13 9.19
CA ILE A 37 -3.18 -18.65 8.68
C ILE A 37 -3.66 -17.65 7.63
N LEU A 38 -3.83 -18.11 6.38
CA LEU A 38 -4.31 -17.28 5.29
C LEU A 38 -5.85 -17.31 5.25
N GLN A 39 -6.46 -16.13 5.25
CA GLN A 39 -7.92 -15.95 5.14
C GLN A 39 -8.20 -15.20 3.83
N LEU A 40 -8.72 -15.93 2.84
CA LEU A 40 -8.73 -15.54 1.44
C LEU A 40 -10.15 -15.18 0.99
N LEU A 41 -10.35 -13.90 0.65
CA LEU A 41 -11.64 -13.39 0.18
C LEU A 41 -11.62 -13.22 -1.34
N GLU A 42 -12.65 -13.75 -2.00
CA GLU A 42 -12.87 -13.56 -3.43
C GLU A 42 -14.36 -13.28 -3.72
N LEU A 43 -14.65 -12.79 -4.90
CA LEU A 43 -16.01 -12.43 -5.31
C LEU A 43 -16.98 -13.63 -5.24
N PRO A 44 -18.28 -13.41 -4.90
CA PRO A 44 -19.30 -14.45 -4.82
C PRO A 44 -19.79 -14.88 -6.21
N VAL A 45 -18.86 -15.26 -7.08
CA VAL A 45 -19.15 -15.76 -8.43
C VAL A 45 -18.36 -17.05 -8.66
N ASP A 46 -18.98 -18.04 -9.30
CA ASP A 46 -18.43 -19.39 -9.48
C ASP A 46 -17.00 -19.39 -10.05
N LYS A 47 -16.73 -18.54 -11.04
CA LYS A 47 -15.42 -18.45 -11.68
C LYS A 47 -14.34 -17.96 -10.70
N ALA A 48 -14.64 -16.97 -9.87
CA ALA A 48 -13.69 -16.43 -8.90
C ALA A 48 -13.44 -17.43 -7.76
N GLN A 49 -14.50 -18.08 -7.27
CA GLN A 49 -14.40 -19.12 -6.25
C GLN A 49 -13.68 -20.37 -6.76
N ALA A 50 -13.85 -20.73 -8.03
CA ALA A 50 -13.09 -21.81 -8.65
C ALA A 50 -11.59 -21.46 -8.75
N ALA A 51 -11.27 -20.23 -9.16
CA ALA A 51 -9.89 -19.75 -9.20
C ALA A 51 -9.25 -19.74 -7.80
N LEU A 52 -9.99 -19.29 -6.78
CA LEU A 52 -9.53 -19.30 -5.39
C LEU A 52 -9.18 -20.72 -4.92
N ARG A 53 -10.05 -21.71 -5.20
CA ARG A 53 -9.76 -23.12 -4.88
C ARG A 53 -8.49 -23.60 -5.57
N GLY A 54 -8.26 -23.23 -6.83
CA GLY A 54 -7.02 -23.56 -7.54
C GLY A 54 -5.77 -22.99 -6.88
N VAL A 55 -5.82 -21.73 -6.47
CA VAL A 55 -4.71 -21.07 -5.73
C VAL A 55 -4.44 -21.75 -4.39
N MET A 56 -5.50 -22.17 -3.68
CA MET A 56 -5.35 -22.90 -2.41
C MET A 56 -4.70 -24.26 -2.63
N MET A 57 -5.06 -25.00 -3.68
CA MET A 57 -4.40 -26.27 -4.05
C MET A 57 -2.90 -26.07 -4.32
N GLU A 58 -2.52 -25.02 -5.05
CA GLU A 58 -1.11 -24.74 -5.30
C GLU A 58 -0.36 -24.37 -4.02
N LEU A 59 -0.99 -23.65 -3.09
CA LEU A 59 -0.39 -23.37 -1.77
C LEU A 59 -0.19 -24.65 -0.95
N GLU A 60 -1.11 -25.61 -1.03
CA GLU A 60 -0.97 -26.96 -0.43
C GLU A 60 0.19 -27.73 -1.07
N ASP A 61 0.27 -27.72 -2.40
CA ASP A 61 1.35 -28.39 -3.15
C ASP A 61 2.75 -27.83 -2.82
N CYS A 62 2.84 -26.55 -2.45
CA CYS A 62 4.11 -25.95 -2.00
C CYS A 62 4.59 -26.47 -0.65
N ALA A 63 3.72 -27.07 0.16
CA ALA A 63 4.04 -27.64 1.47
C ALA A 63 4.86 -26.69 2.38
N PHE A 64 4.50 -25.39 2.40
CA PHE A 64 5.21 -24.40 3.21
C PHE A 64 5.10 -24.72 4.70
N PRO A 65 6.24 -24.87 5.42
CA PRO A 65 6.21 -25.25 6.84
C PRO A 65 5.60 -24.18 7.75
N LEU A 66 5.48 -22.94 7.28
CA LEU A 66 4.87 -21.82 8.01
C LEU A 66 3.38 -21.65 7.74
N LEU A 67 2.82 -22.35 6.76
CA LEU A 67 1.39 -22.28 6.45
C LEU A 67 0.62 -23.19 7.42
N ALA A 68 0.07 -22.59 8.48
CA ALA A 68 -0.64 -23.30 9.54
C ALA A 68 -2.11 -23.57 9.22
N GLY A 69 -2.67 -22.93 8.19
CA GLY A 69 -4.05 -23.13 7.74
C GLY A 69 -4.45 -22.14 6.67
N MET A 70 -5.57 -22.44 6.01
CA MET A 70 -6.19 -21.58 4.99
C MET A 70 -7.71 -21.61 5.13
N VAL A 71 -8.34 -20.46 4.86
CA VAL A 71 -9.79 -20.30 4.73
C VAL A 71 -10.08 -19.55 3.44
N GLY A 72 -10.80 -20.15 2.52
CA GLY A 72 -11.30 -19.49 1.32
C GLY A 72 -12.79 -19.20 1.44
N THR A 73 -13.24 -17.98 1.12
CA THR A 73 -14.62 -17.55 1.32
C THR A 73 -15.01 -16.39 0.39
N ASP A 74 -16.29 -16.17 0.23
CA ASP A 74 -16.90 -14.98 -0.37
C ASP A 74 -17.53 -14.04 0.67
N ASP A 75 -17.47 -14.42 1.96
CA ASP A 75 -17.98 -13.65 3.08
C ASP A 75 -16.87 -12.86 3.79
N ALA A 76 -16.99 -11.54 3.78
CA ALA A 76 -16.00 -10.65 4.39
C ALA A 76 -15.88 -10.84 5.92
N GLU A 77 -16.97 -11.16 6.63
CA GLU A 77 -16.91 -11.39 8.07
C GLU A 77 -16.17 -12.71 8.40
N VAL A 78 -16.29 -13.72 7.55
CA VAL A 78 -15.50 -14.96 7.68
C VAL A 78 -14.03 -14.69 7.38
N ALA A 79 -13.74 -13.93 6.30
CA ALA A 79 -12.36 -13.61 5.90
C ALA A 79 -11.63 -12.75 6.94
N PHE A 80 -12.31 -11.81 7.57
CA PHE A 80 -11.69 -10.89 8.54
C PHE A 80 -11.78 -11.33 9.99
N LYS A 81 -12.41 -12.47 10.27
CA LYS A 81 -12.55 -12.96 11.63
C LYS A 81 -11.21 -13.12 12.32
N ASP A 82 -11.04 -12.40 13.44
CA ASP A 82 -9.82 -12.38 14.26
C ASP A 82 -8.54 -12.07 13.45
N ALA A 83 -8.65 -11.39 12.28
CA ALA A 83 -7.51 -11.04 11.47
C ALA A 83 -6.57 -10.09 12.21
N ASP A 84 -5.29 -10.41 12.20
CA ASP A 84 -4.20 -9.57 12.73
C ASP A 84 -3.68 -8.60 11.67
N ILE A 85 -3.71 -9.03 10.41
CA ILE A 85 -3.29 -8.27 9.23
C ILE A 85 -4.32 -8.45 8.14
N ALA A 86 -4.72 -7.37 7.49
CA ALA A 86 -5.63 -7.37 6.35
C ALA A 86 -5.02 -6.62 5.16
N LEU A 87 -4.80 -7.33 4.06
CA LEU A 87 -4.34 -6.79 2.79
C LEU A 87 -5.53 -6.64 1.85
N LEU A 88 -6.03 -5.41 1.69
CA LEU A 88 -7.18 -5.11 0.85
C LEU A 88 -6.70 -4.83 -0.59
N VAL A 89 -6.51 -5.93 -1.33
CA VAL A 89 -5.96 -5.91 -2.69
C VAL A 89 -7.06 -5.82 -3.74
N GLY A 90 -8.19 -6.48 -3.51
CA GLY A 90 -9.32 -6.50 -4.42
C GLY A 90 -9.97 -5.13 -4.57
N ALA A 91 -10.03 -4.66 -5.79
CA ALA A 91 -10.74 -3.45 -6.19
C ALA A 91 -11.27 -3.62 -7.61
N ARG A 92 -12.33 -2.87 -7.96
CA ARG A 92 -12.81 -2.85 -9.34
C ARG A 92 -11.80 -2.11 -10.22
N PRO A 93 -11.26 -2.74 -11.27
CA PRO A 93 -10.38 -2.06 -12.20
C PRO A 93 -11.17 -1.07 -13.07
N ARG A 94 -10.50 -0.03 -13.55
CA ARG A 94 -11.10 0.91 -14.50
C ARG A 94 -11.37 0.21 -15.83
N GLY A 95 -12.65 0.15 -16.21
CA GLY A 95 -13.08 -0.38 -17.51
C GLY A 95 -13.02 0.67 -18.62
N PRO A 96 -13.07 0.23 -19.91
CA PRO A 96 -13.20 1.15 -21.04
C PRO A 96 -14.45 2.04 -20.88
N GLY A 97 -14.29 3.36 -21.09
CA GLY A 97 -15.40 4.32 -21.01
C GLY A 97 -15.87 4.67 -19.58
N MET A 98 -15.29 4.08 -18.55
CA MET A 98 -15.63 4.41 -17.16
C MET A 98 -14.96 5.71 -16.74
N GLU A 99 -15.73 6.66 -16.21
CA GLU A 99 -15.20 7.88 -15.64
C GLU A 99 -14.52 7.61 -14.28
N ARG A 100 -13.60 8.49 -13.87
CA ARG A 100 -12.91 8.38 -12.58
C ARG A 100 -13.89 8.39 -11.40
N LYS A 101 -14.93 9.23 -11.50
CA LYS A 101 -15.97 9.35 -10.48
C LYS A 101 -16.76 8.05 -10.32
N ASP A 102 -17.13 7.39 -11.41
CA ASP A 102 -17.89 6.13 -11.36
C ASP A 102 -17.07 5.02 -10.72
N LEU A 103 -15.78 4.94 -11.10
CA LEU A 103 -14.85 3.99 -10.50
C LEU A 103 -14.71 4.21 -9.00
N LEU A 104 -14.61 5.48 -8.58
CA LEU A 104 -14.51 5.86 -7.18
C LEU A 104 -15.73 5.41 -6.38
N LEU A 105 -16.94 5.65 -6.92
CA LEU A 105 -18.21 5.25 -6.27
C LEU A 105 -18.38 3.73 -6.19
N GLU A 106 -17.99 2.99 -7.24
CA GLU A 106 -18.05 1.52 -7.23
C GLU A 106 -17.10 0.94 -6.18
N ASN A 107 -15.87 1.46 -6.12
CA ASN A 107 -14.90 1.02 -5.10
C ASN A 107 -15.34 1.45 -3.69
N ALA A 108 -15.95 2.62 -3.54
CA ALA A 108 -16.45 3.07 -2.24
C ALA A 108 -17.41 2.08 -1.59
N LYS A 109 -18.30 1.44 -2.36
CA LYS A 109 -19.22 0.41 -1.86
C LYS A 109 -18.45 -0.81 -1.33
N ILE A 110 -17.41 -1.24 -2.05
CA ILE A 110 -16.57 -2.39 -1.65
C ILE A 110 -15.87 -2.09 -0.34
N PHE A 111 -15.19 -0.94 -0.24
CA PHE A 111 -14.37 -0.60 0.93
C PHE A 111 -15.20 -0.18 2.14
N THR A 112 -16.41 0.35 1.95
CA THR A 112 -17.39 0.55 3.03
C THR A 112 -17.80 -0.78 3.65
N ALA A 113 -18.16 -1.76 2.85
CA ALA A 113 -18.54 -3.08 3.33
C ALA A 113 -17.37 -3.80 4.03
N GLN A 114 -16.17 -3.73 3.45
CA GLN A 114 -14.98 -4.34 4.05
C GLN A 114 -14.56 -3.63 5.35
N GLY A 115 -14.64 -2.31 5.41
CA GLY A 115 -14.39 -1.54 6.64
C GLY A 115 -15.37 -1.92 7.77
N ALA A 116 -16.66 -2.02 7.46
CA ALA A 116 -17.67 -2.45 8.42
C ALA A 116 -17.43 -3.88 8.92
N ALA A 117 -17.06 -4.81 8.03
CA ALA A 117 -16.73 -6.19 8.42
C ALA A 117 -15.48 -6.24 9.31
N LEU A 118 -14.42 -5.50 8.97
CA LEU A 118 -13.23 -5.36 9.83
C LEU A 118 -13.60 -4.84 11.22
N ASN A 119 -14.42 -3.79 11.27
CA ASN A 119 -14.88 -3.22 12.54
C ASN A 119 -15.57 -4.24 13.44
N LYS A 120 -16.36 -5.12 12.83
CA LYS A 120 -17.18 -6.10 13.54
C LYS A 120 -16.39 -7.29 14.05
N VAL A 121 -15.46 -7.84 13.25
CA VAL A 121 -14.90 -9.17 13.51
C VAL A 121 -13.37 -9.26 13.55
N ALA A 122 -12.63 -8.24 13.13
CA ALA A 122 -11.17 -8.28 13.15
C ALA A 122 -10.60 -8.07 14.56
N SER A 123 -9.35 -8.44 14.75
CA SER A 123 -8.56 -8.05 15.93
C SER A 123 -8.61 -6.53 16.12
N ARG A 124 -8.74 -6.04 17.35
CA ARG A 124 -8.74 -4.59 17.62
C ARG A 124 -7.44 -3.90 17.22
N ASN A 125 -6.34 -4.66 17.14
CA ASN A 125 -5.03 -4.20 16.72
C ASN A 125 -4.70 -4.59 15.26
N VAL A 126 -5.71 -4.95 14.46
CA VAL A 126 -5.51 -5.32 13.05
C VAL A 126 -4.75 -4.26 12.29
N LYS A 127 -3.78 -4.68 11.49
CA LYS A 127 -3.04 -3.80 10.58
C LYS A 127 -3.62 -3.92 9.18
N VAL A 128 -4.16 -2.83 8.67
CA VAL A 128 -4.84 -2.81 7.36
C VAL A 128 -3.98 -2.08 6.34
N LEU A 129 -3.61 -2.77 5.28
CA LEU A 129 -2.95 -2.19 4.12
C LEU A 129 -3.89 -2.22 2.92
N VAL A 130 -4.23 -1.06 2.40
CA VAL A 130 -5.02 -0.93 1.18
C VAL A 130 -4.09 -0.82 -0.04
N VAL A 131 -4.25 -1.74 -0.96
CA VAL A 131 -3.51 -1.85 -2.22
C VAL A 131 -4.39 -1.50 -3.42
N GLY A 132 -5.68 -1.83 -3.33
CA GLY A 132 -6.68 -1.56 -4.39
C GLY A 132 -6.87 -0.07 -4.65
N ASN A 133 -6.84 0.33 -5.94
CA ASN A 133 -6.91 1.73 -6.34
C ASN A 133 -8.36 2.26 -6.43
N PRO A 134 -8.53 3.55 -6.07
CA PRO A 134 -7.56 4.54 -5.57
C PRO A 134 -7.20 4.28 -4.10
N ALA A 135 -5.93 3.93 -3.86
CA ALA A 135 -5.51 3.33 -2.59
C ALA A 135 -5.73 4.24 -1.37
N ASN A 136 -5.33 5.51 -1.45
CA ASN A 136 -5.48 6.45 -0.34
C ASN A 136 -6.95 6.70 0.02
N THR A 137 -7.80 6.91 -0.98
CA THR A 137 -9.22 7.16 -0.78
C THR A 137 -9.95 5.91 -0.32
N ASN A 138 -9.60 4.74 -0.84
CA ASN A 138 -10.15 3.47 -0.38
C ASN A 138 -9.74 3.18 1.08
N ALA A 139 -8.52 3.50 1.48
CA ALA A 139 -8.09 3.41 2.88
C ALA A 139 -8.87 4.37 3.79
N TYR A 140 -9.13 5.59 3.33
CA TYR A 140 -9.97 6.56 4.03
C TYR A 140 -11.40 6.04 4.22
N ILE A 141 -12.01 5.47 3.18
CA ILE A 141 -13.36 4.90 3.23
C ILE A 141 -13.41 3.74 4.22
N ALA A 142 -12.48 2.78 4.13
CA ALA A 142 -12.42 1.64 5.06
C ALA A 142 -12.24 2.10 6.51
N MET A 143 -11.36 3.07 6.76
CA MET A 143 -11.13 3.67 8.07
C MET A 143 -12.39 4.31 8.64
N LYS A 144 -13.10 5.12 7.83
CA LYS A 144 -14.35 5.77 8.26
C LYS A 144 -15.49 4.78 8.50
N SER A 145 -15.47 3.65 7.82
CA SER A 145 -16.46 2.57 7.98
C SER A 145 -16.13 1.62 9.16
N ALA A 146 -15.04 1.87 9.87
CA ALA A 146 -14.60 1.08 11.02
C ALA A 146 -14.40 1.97 12.27
N PRO A 147 -15.46 2.60 12.80
CA PRO A 147 -15.35 3.65 13.83
C PRO A 147 -14.81 3.15 15.19
N ASP A 148 -14.89 1.84 15.48
CA ASP A 148 -14.39 1.25 16.72
C ASP A 148 -12.93 0.80 16.63
N LEU A 149 -12.32 0.84 15.45
CA LEU A 149 -10.90 0.57 15.25
C LEU A 149 -10.07 1.86 15.31
N ASN A 150 -8.83 1.74 15.78
CA ASN A 150 -7.92 2.86 15.76
C ASN A 150 -7.66 3.32 14.30
N PRO A 151 -7.90 4.59 13.95
CA PRO A 151 -7.60 5.11 12.61
C PRO A 151 -6.18 4.83 12.13
N ARG A 152 -5.20 4.78 13.04
CA ARG A 152 -3.81 4.46 12.75
C ARG A 152 -3.58 3.02 12.25
N ASN A 153 -4.57 2.15 12.39
CA ASN A 153 -4.53 0.79 11.86
C ASN A 153 -4.69 0.75 10.33
N PHE A 154 -5.14 1.84 9.70
CA PHE A 154 -5.43 1.89 8.26
C PHE A 154 -4.34 2.63 7.51
N THR A 155 -3.75 1.96 6.51
CA THR A 155 -2.67 2.51 5.68
C THR A 155 -2.94 2.27 4.20
N ALA A 156 -2.38 3.12 3.34
CA ALA A 156 -2.39 2.97 1.88
C ALA A 156 -0.98 2.67 1.36
N MET A 157 -0.88 1.86 0.31
CA MET A 157 0.38 1.44 -0.26
C MET A 157 0.97 2.48 -1.21
N LEU A 158 1.95 3.24 -0.72
CA LEU A 158 2.85 4.07 -1.54
C LEU A 158 4.26 3.44 -1.66
N ARG A 159 4.47 2.26 -1.10
CA ARG A 159 5.76 1.58 -1.14
C ARG A 159 6.19 1.23 -2.56
N LEU A 160 5.25 0.96 -3.47
CA LEU A 160 5.58 0.73 -4.88
C LEU A 160 6.20 1.97 -5.52
N ASP A 161 5.66 3.15 -5.23
CA ASP A 161 6.18 4.43 -5.73
C ASP A 161 7.55 4.74 -5.12
N HIS A 162 7.72 4.47 -3.82
CA HIS A 162 9.00 4.54 -3.14
C HIS A 162 10.05 3.63 -3.80
N ASN A 163 9.72 2.37 -4.06
CA ASN A 163 10.63 1.41 -4.70
C ASN A 163 10.97 1.83 -6.15
N ARG A 164 10.02 2.40 -6.88
CA ARG A 164 10.26 2.98 -8.22
C ARG A 164 11.24 4.15 -8.16
N ALA A 165 11.06 5.05 -7.20
CA ALA A 165 11.95 6.17 -6.99
C ALA A 165 13.36 5.72 -6.60
N LEU A 166 13.50 4.76 -5.69
CA LEU A 166 14.79 4.15 -5.33
C LEU A 166 15.50 3.58 -6.57
N SER A 167 14.77 2.86 -7.43
CA SER A 167 15.33 2.28 -8.67
C SER A 167 15.82 3.34 -9.64
N GLN A 168 15.11 4.46 -9.79
CA GLN A 168 15.54 5.57 -10.67
C GLN A 168 16.80 6.26 -10.12
N LEU A 169 16.87 6.50 -8.80
CA LEU A 169 18.07 7.07 -8.15
C LEU A 169 19.26 6.12 -8.26
N SER A 170 19.05 4.85 -8.01
CA SER A 170 20.05 3.79 -8.15
C SER A 170 20.66 3.79 -9.57
N SER A 171 19.82 3.85 -10.59
CA SER A 171 20.26 3.90 -11.99
C SER A 171 21.00 5.20 -12.33
N LYS A 172 20.51 6.36 -11.85
CA LYS A 172 21.15 7.67 -12.12
C LYS A 172 22.55 7.76 -11.50
N LEU A 173 22.72 7.18 -10.30
CA LEU A 173 23.96 7.28 -9.52
C LEU A 173 24.93 6.10 -9.74
N GLY A 174 24.49 5.02 -10.39
CA GLY A 174 25.26 3.78 -10.46
C GLY A 174 25.51 3.12 -9.11
N LYS A 175 24.58 3.32 -8.16
CA LYS A 175 24.63 2.78 -6.78
C LYS A 175 23.60 1.68 -6.58
N THR A 176 23.82 0.83 -5.59
CA THR A 176 22.83 -0.19 -5.23
C THR A 176 21.64 0.42 -4.48
N VAL A 177 20.42 -0.10 -4.70
CA VAL A 177 19.21 0.34 -3.99
C VAL A 177 19.38 0.24 -2.47
N GLY A 178 20.06 -0.77 -1.98
CA GLY A 178 20.26 -1.00 -0.54
C GLY A 178 21.08 0.07 0.18
N GLY A 179 21.89 0.86 -0.55
CA GLY A 179 22.66 1.97 -0.03
C GLY A 179 21.91 3.31 0.00
N ILE A 180 20.67 3.36 -0.55
CA ILE A 180 19.88 4.59 -0.62
C ILE A 180 18.92 4.65 0.57
N GLU A 181 19.00 5.74 1.33
CA GLU A 181 18.19 5.97 2.52
C GLU A 181 17.54 7.36 2.50
N LYS A 182 16.58 7.61 3.40
CA LYS A 182 15.88 8.90 3.60
C LYS A 182 15.16 9.45 2.39
N LEU A 183 14.64 8.57 1.55
CA LEU A 183 13.72 8.94 0.47
C LEU A 183 12.30 9.05 1.02
N VAL A 184 11.50 9.97 0.49
CA VAL A 184 10.06 10.06 0.76
C VAL A 184 9.28 10.20 -0.54
N VAL A 185 8.06 9.66 -0.56
CA VAL A 185 7.07 9.93 -1.61
C VAL A 185 5.84 10.55 -0.95
N TRP A 186 5.61 11.83 -1.23
CA TRP A 186 4.51 12.58 -0.66
C TRP A 186 3.20 12.34 -1.42
N GLY A 187 2.08 12.28 -0.68
CA GLY A 187 0.75 12.47 -1.22
C GLY A 187 -0.02 11.22 -1.58
N ASN A 188 -0.67 11.27 -2.73
CA ASN A 188 -1.59 10.26 -3.24
C ASN A 188 -0.83 9.20 -4.06
N HIS A 189 -1.26 7.94 -3.98
CA HIS A 189 -0.80 6.91 -4.92
C HIS A 189 -1.42 7.13 -6.30
N SER A 190 -0.96 8.14 -7.01
CA SER A 190 -1.42 8.58 -8.32
C SER A 190 -0.28 9.26 -9.09
N PRO A 191 -0.50 9.67 -10.35
CA PRO A 191 0.51 10.46 -11.08
C PRO A 191 0.83 11.83 -10.46
N THR A 192 0.08 12.28 -9.45
CA THR A 192 0.36 13.53 -8.71
C THR A 192 1.32 13.34 -7.55
N MET A 193 1.66 12.10 -7.17
CA MET A 193 2.64 11.85 -6.11
C MET A 193 3.93 12.64 -6.32
N TYR A 194 4.58 13.00 -5.23
CA TYR A 194 5.84 13.70 -5.28
C TYR A 194 6.97 12.87 -4.66
N PRO A 195 7.81 12.21 -5.48
CA PRO A 195 9.03 11.56 -4.99
C PRO A 195 10.08 12.62 -4.73
N ASP A 196 10.57 12.70 -3.49
CA ASP A 196 11.45 13.74 -2.99
C ASP A 196 12.74 13.14 -2.46
N TYR A 197 13.85 13.38 -3.16
CA TYR A 197 15.17 12.88 -2.77
C TYR A 197 16.06 13.94 -2.11
N ARG A 198 15.53 15.12 -1.76
CA ARG A 198 16.31 16.21 -1.17
C ARG A 198 17.04 15.80 0.11
N PHE A 199 16.46 14.89 0.88
CA PHE A 199 17.01 14.36 2.13
C PHE A 199 17.74 13.04 1.94
N ALA A 200 17.63 12.45 0.74
CA ALA A 200 18.12 11.11 0.50
C ALA A 200 19.65 11.06 0.46
N THR A 201 20.18 9.95 0.97
CA THR A 201 21.62 9.67 0.94
C THR A 201 21.90 8.37 0.22
N ALA A 202 23.06 8.28 -0.42
CA ALA A 202 23.59 7.04 -0.99
C ALA A 202 24.95 6.75 -0.31
N ASP A 203 25.03 5.65 0.42
CA ASP A 203 26.21 5.30 1.23
C ASP A 203 26.65 6.46 2.18
N GLY A 204 25.68 7.20 2.71
CA GLY A 204 25.88 8.34 3.61
C GLY A 204 26.12 9.69 2.92
N ALA A 205 26.36 9.73 1.60
CA ALA A 205 26.54 10.98 0.87
C ALA A 205 25.20 11.53 0.35
N SER A 206 25.05 12.88 0.33
CA SER A 206 23.85 13.56 -0.17
C SER A 206 23.59 13.23 -1.65
N ILE A 207 22.40 12.71 -1.95
CA ILE A 207 21.95 12.47 -3.34
C ILE A 207 21.66 13.79 -4.05
N ALA A 208 21.08 14.76 -3.34
CA ALA A 208 20.77 16.07 -3.93
C ALA A 208 22.04 16.77 -4.42
N ASP A 209 23.12 16.73 -3.66
CA ASP A 209 24.40 17.30 -4.04
C ASP A 209 25.06 16.53 -5.19
N ALA A 210 24.98 15.20 -5.15
CA ALA A 210 25.57 14.33 -6.17
C ALA A 210 24.87 14.45 -7.54
N ILE A 211 23.56 14.63 -7.55
CA ILE A 211 22.77 14.81 -8.79
C ILE A 211 22.85 16.26 -9.24
N ASN A 212 22.59 17.23 -8.36
CA ASN A 212 22.58 18.67 -8.59
C ASN A 212 22.01 19.08 -9.96
N ASP A 213 20.87 18.52 -10.33
CA ASP A 213 20.25 18.62 -11.65
C ASP A 213 18.72 18.74 -11.50
N GLN A 214 18.26 19.98 -11.32
CA GLN A 214 16.84 20.28 -11.14
C GLN A 214 16.02 20.04 -12.41
N GLU A 215 16.61 20.17 -13.59
CA GLU A 215 15.94 19.86 -14.85
C GLU A 215 15.65 18.35 -14.96
N TRP A 216 16.62 17.52 -14.62
CA TRP A 216 16.41 16.07 -14.54
C TRP A 216 15.36 15.70 -13.49
N ASN A 217 15.40 16.34 -12.30
CA ASN A 217 14.42 16.11 -11.25
C ASN A 217 12.99 16.36 -11.75
N ALA A 218 12.73 17.58 -12.26
CA ALA A 218 11.40 17.99 -12.69
C ALA A 218 10.94 17.37 -14.01
N GLY A 219 11.87 17.25 -14.97
CA GLY A 219 11.57 16.80 -16.35
C GLY A 219 11.67 15.30 -16.57
N THR A 220 12.39 14.57 -15.71
CA THR A 220 12.63 13.12 -15.90
C THR A 220 12.25 12.31 -14.68
N PHE A 221 12.83 12.56 -13.52
CA PHE A 221 12.65 11.72 -12.32
C PHE A 221 11.20 11.68 -11.85
N ILE A 222 10.63 12.82 -11.52
CA ILE A 222 9.26 12.92 -11.01
C ILE A 222 8.25 12.33 -12.02
N PRO A 223 8.26 12.72 -13.32
CA PRO A 223 7.34 12.14 -14.30
C PRO A 223 7.54 10.64 -14.53
N THR A 224 8.77 10.14 -14.51
CA THR A 224 9.06 8.71 -14.72
C THR A 224 8.48 7.88 -13.58
N VAL A 225 8.67 8.30 -12.34
CA VAL A 225 8.10 7.61 -11.17
C VAL A 225 6.57 7.65 -11.23
N GLY A 226 6.00 8.84 -11.47
CA GLY A 226 4.54 9.04 -11.48
C GLY A 226 3.81 8.30 -12.62
N LYS A 227 4.45 8.17 -13.79
CA LYS A 227 3.85 7.50 -14.97
C LYS A 227 4.27 6.04 -15.12
N ARG A 228 5.06 5.49 -14.21
CA ARG A 228 5.61 4.12 -14.34
C ARG A 228 4.54 3.05 -14.50
N GLY A 229 3.42 3.20 -13.80
CA GLY A 229 2.28 2.27 -13.93
C GLY A 229 1.72 2.22 -15.36
N ALA A 230 1.53 3.37 -15.99
CA ALA A 230 1.05 3.45 -17.38
C ALA A 230 2.07 2.85 -18.37
N ALA A 231 3.35 3.14 -18.20
CA ALA A 231 4.42 2.57 -19.02
C ALA A 231 4.48 1.03 -18.93
N ILE A 232 4.23 0.46 -17.76
CA ILE A 232 4.17 -1.00 -17.59
C ILE A 232 2.96 -1.58 -18.30
N ILE A 233 1.78 -0.94 -18.21
CA ILE A 233 0.58 -1.38 -18.93
C ILE A 233 0.81 -1.33 -20.44
N GLU A 234 1.41 -0.28 -20.95
CA GLU A 234 1.76 -0.14 -22.38
C GLU A 234 2.69 -1.26 -22.85
N ALA A 235 3.75 -1.54 -22.09
CA ALA A 235 4.75 -2.54 -22.45
C ALA A 235 4.28 -3.99 -22.26
N ARG A 236 3.49 -4.26 -21.21
CA ARG A 236 3.14 -5.62 -20.75
C ARG A 236 1.70 -6.03 -21.09
N GLY A 237 0.82 -5.08 -21.42
CA GLY A 237 -0.60 -5.30 -21.63
C GLY A 237 -1.41 -5.52 -20.33
N SER A 238 -0.79 -5.39 -19.16
CA SER A 238 -1.43 -5.56 -17.87
C SER A 238 -0.75 -4.73 -16.78
N SER A 239 -1.48 -4.45 -15.69
CA SER A 239 -0.97 -3.69 -14.55
C SER A 239 0.18 -4.40 -13.83
N SER A 240 0.92 -3.64 -13.03
CA SER A 240 1.94 -4.18 -12.12
C SER A 240 1.30 -5.20 -11.18
N ALA A 241 1.87 -6.39 -11.10
CA ALA A 241 1.41 -7.44 -10.19
C ALA A 241 2.53 -7.85 -9.22
N ALA A 242 3.61 -8.43 -9.70
CA ALA A 242 4.72 -8.88 -8.86
C ALA A 242 5.38 -7.75 -8.08
N SER A 243 5.61 -6.59 -8.71
CA SER A 243 6.19 -5.42 -8.01
C SER A 243 5.23 -4.79 -7.00
N ALA A 244 3.91 -4.83 -7.25
CA ALA A 244 2.91 -4.41 -6.28
C ALA A 244 2.86 -5.37 -5.08
N ALA A 245 2.89 -6.68 -5.32
CA ALA A 245 2.99 -7.69 -4.27
C ALA A 245 4.27 -7.52 -3.43
N ASN A 246 5.42 -7.28 -4.08
CA ASN A 246 6.68 -7.02 -3.38
C ASN A 246 6.58 -5.79 -2.48
N ALA A 247 6.02 -4.70 -3.00
CA ALA A 247 5.84 -3.47 -2.23
C ALA A 247 4.89 -3.65 -1.03
N ALA A 248 3.83 -4.44 -1.18
CA ALA A 248 2.92 -4.77 -0.08
C ALA A 248 3.62 -5.59 1.02
N ILE A 249 4.44 -6.58 0.63
CA ILE A 249 5.27 -7.35 1.56
C ILE A 249 6.27 -6.44 2.29
N ASP A 250 6.97 -5.57 1.57
CA ASP A 250 7.93 -4.63 2.16
C ASP A 250 7.25 -3.68 3.15
N HIS A 251 6.07 -3.16 2.79
CA HIS A 251 5.29 -2.26 3.66
C HIS A 251 4.90 -2.94 4.97
N VAL A 252 4.29 -4.13 4.90
CA VAL A 252 3.85 -4.85 6.10
C VAL A 252 5.04 -5.34 6.92
N ARG A 253 6.08 -5.85 6.26
CA ARG A 253 7.30 -6.31 6.94
C ARG A 253 7.93 -5.20 7.77
N ASP A 254 8.13 -4.03 7.16
CA ASP A 254 8.71 -2.90 7.89
C ASP A 254 7.78 -2.42 9.00
N TRP A 255 6.46 -2.41 8.77
CA TRP A 255 5.51 -2.02 9.81
C TRP A 255 5.52 -2.96 11.01
N VAL A 256 5.53 -4.28 10.78
CA VAL A 256 5.44 -5.28 11.84
C VAL A 256 6.79 -5.54 12.50
N LEU A 257 7.86 -5.68 11.71
CA LEU A 257 9.19 -6.06 12.20
C LEU A 257 10.08 -4.84 12.52
N GLY A 258 9.68 -3.66 12.05
CA GLY A 258 10.45 -2.42 12.22
C GLY A 258 11.35 -2.08 11.04
N SER A 259 11.53 -0.79 10.80
CA SER A 259 12.38 -0.26 9.73
C SER A 259 13.84 -0.03 10.15
N ASN A 260 14.19 -0.39 11.39
CA ASN A 260 15.54 -0.18 11.97
C ASN A 260 16.01 1.28 11.85
N GLY A 261 15.11 2.24 12.08
CA GLY A 261 15.38 3.67 11.98
C GLY A 261 15.43 4.21 10.54
N LYS A 262 15.31 3.36 9.53
CA LYS A 262 15.23 3.81 8.11
C LYS A 262 13.88 4.43 7.82
N TRP A 263 13.89 5.43 6.96
CA TRP A 263 12.65 6.00 6.45
C TRP A 263 12.04 5.07 5.40
N VAL A 264 10.75 4.86 5.56
CA VAL A 264 9.90 4.21 4.55
C VAL A 264 8.72 5.11 4.26
N THR A 265 8.14 5.01 3.08
CA THR A 265 6.92 5.76 2.75
C THR A 265 5.70 4.92 3.06
N MET A 266 4.78 5.49 3.82
CA MET A 266 3.46 4.92 4.10
C MET A 266 2.38 5.97 3.87
N GLY A 267 1.25 5.59 3.27
CA GLY A 267 0.03 6.40 3.27
C GLY A 267 -0.67 6.21 4.61
N VAL A 268 -0.71 7.25 5.44
CA VAL A 268 -1.26 7.18 6.80
C VAL A 268 -2.18 8.37 7.09
N PRO A 269 -3.11 8.25 8.06
CA PRO A 269 -3.92 9.38 8.50
C PRO A 269 -3.03 10.52 8.96
N SER A 270 -3.21 11.70 8.36
CA SER A 270 -2.49 12.90 8.77
C SER A 270 -2.85 13.30 10.19
N ASP A 271 -1.85 13.79 10.94
CA ASP A 271 -1.97 14.40 12.26
C ASP A 271 -1.87 15.94 12.21
N GLY A 272 -2.04 16.53 11.02
CA GLY A 272 -1.86 17.98 10.80
C GLY A 272 -0.44 18.38 10.42
N SER A 273 0.54 17.49 10.48
CA SER A 273 1.92 17.76 10.07
C SER A 273 1.98 18.23 8.61
N TYR A 274 2.91 19.11 8.30
CA TYR A 274 3.12 19.71 6.97
C TYR A 274 1.91 20.46 6.41
N GLY A 275 0.97 20.89 7.27
CA GLY A 275 -0.27 21.56 6.84
C GLY A 275 -1.28 20.65 6.15
N ILE A 276 -1.06 19.34 6.16
CA ILE A 276 -2.01 18.37 5.61
C ILE A 276 -3.17 18.19 6.60
N PRO A 277 -4.44 18.41 6.20
CA PRO A 277 -5.57 18.30 7.09
C PRO A 277 -5.67 16.96 7.80
N GLU A 278 -6.04 16.98 9.08
CA GLU A 278 -6.18 15.76 9.89
C GLU A 278 -7.11 14.73 9.24
N GLY A 279 -6.72 13.48 9.32
CA GLY A 279 -7.47 12.33 8.83
C GLY A 279 -7.41 12.10 7.33
N VAL A 280 -6.77 12.99 6.54
CA VAL A 280 -6.45 12.69 5.14
C VAL A 280 -5.40 11.57 5.12
N ILE A 281 -5.65 10.50 4.36
CA ILE A 281 -4.65 9.44 4.14
C ILE A 281 -3.64 9.96 3.13
N PHE A 282 -2.45 10.30 3.60
CA PHE A 282 -1.42 10.99 2.82
C PHE A 282 -0.07 10.26 2.95
N GLY A 283 0.71 10.23 1.88
CA GLY A 283 2.05 9.65 1.86
C GLY A 283 3.04 10.50 2.64
N PHE A 284 3.65 9.90 3.66
CA PHE A 284 4.69 10.52 4.48
C PHE A 284 5.90 9.62 4.62
N ALA A 285 7.05 10.21 4.93
CA ALA A 285 8.17 9.45 5.49
C ALA A 285 7.83 9.05 6.92
N VAL A 286 8.02 7.78 7.24
CA VAL A 286 7.85 7.24 8.59
C VAL A 286 9.04 6.35 8.97
N THR A 287 9.26 6.19 10.26
CA THR A 287 10.02 5.07 10.84
C THR A 287 9.05 4.14 11.55
N THR A 288 9.42 2.88 11.66
CA THR A 288 8.54 1.89 12.28
C THR A 288 9.28 1.07 13.33
N GLN A 289 8.60 0.78 14.43
CA GLN A 289 9.11 -0.03 15.53
C GLN A 289 7.96 -0.64 16.33
N ASN A 290 8.09 -1.89 16.75
CA ASN A 290 7.10 -2.59 17.58
C ASN A 290 5.68 -2.59 17.01
N GLY A 291 5.54 -2.65 15.68
CA GLY A 291 4.25 -2.63 15.00
C GLY A 291 3.60 -1.25 14.91
N GLU A 292 4.30 -0.18 15.30
CA GLU A 292 3.84 1.20 15.22
C GLU A 292 4.69 2.01 14.23
N TYR A 293 4.08 3.03 13.62
CA TYR A 293 4.80 3.99 12.80
C TYR A 293 4.88 5.36 13.47
N THR A 294 5.94 6.08 13.19
CA THR A 294 6.15 7.47 13.63
C THR A 294 6.48 8.32 12.41
N LEU A 295 5.75 9.43 12.23
CA LEU A 295 6.02 10.37 11.14
C LEU A 295 7.39 11.03 11.36
N VAL A 296 8.15 11.15 10.30
CA VAL A 296 9.31 12.04 10.27
C VAL A 296 8.78 13.46 10.13
N LYS A 297 9.02 14.31 11.13
CA LYS A 297 8.49 15.67 11.23
C LYS A 297 9.54 16.71 10.92
N ASP A 298 9.09 17.95 10.72
CA ASP A 298 9.93 19.14 10.61
C ASP A 298 10.96 19.12 9.48
N LEU A 299 10.69 18.35 8.42
CA LEU A 299 11.48 18.42 7.20
C LEU A 299 11.21 19.76 6.50
N PRO A 300 12.25 20.52 6.12
CA PRO A 300 12.07 21.78 5.42
C PRO A 300 11.43 21.55 4.03
N VAL A 301 10.37 22.28 3.75
CA VAL A 301 9.66 22.24 2.46
C VAL A 301 9.93 23.56 1.74
N ASP A 302 10.58 23.49 0.59
CA ASP A 302 10.82 24.64 -0.27
C ASP A 302 9.62 24.91 -1.20
N ASP A 303 9.61 26.07 -1.88
CA ASP A 303 8.51 26.48 -2.77
C ASP A 303 8.27 25.49 -3.92
N PHE A 304 9.32 24.83 -4.41
CA PHE A 304 9.20 23.83 -5.46
C PHE A 304 8.43 22.61 -4.93
N SER A 305 8.83 22.08 -3.82
CA SER A 305 8.21 20.92 -3.19
C SER A 305 6.79 21.22 -2.71
N GLN A 306 6.56 22.42 -2.18
CA GLN A 306 5.22 22.83 -1.73
C GLN A 306 4.19 22.76 -2.88
N LYS A 307 4.55 23.20 -4.08
CA LYS A 307 3.67 23.12 -5.26
C LYS A 307 3.24 21.69 -5.59
N TYR A 308 4.15 20.72 -5.45
CA TYR A 308 3.83 19.31 -5.68
C TYR A 308 2.98 18.74 -4.55
N ILE A 309 3.29 19.09 -3.30
CA ILE A 309 2.51 18.68 -2.11
C ILE A 309 1.08 19.23 -2.21
N ASP A 310 0.91 20.50 -2.53
CA ASP A 310 -0.41 21.13 -2.70
C ASP A 310 -1.21 20.47 -3.82
N LYS A 311 -0.55 20.16 -4.95
CA LYS A 311 -1.20 19.50 -6.08
C LYS A 311 -1.73 18.10 -5.72
N THR A 312 -0.94 17.29 -5.05
CA THR A 312 -1.35 15.94 -4.67
C THR A 312 -2.39 15.95 -3.54
N LEU A 313 -2.30 16.93 -2.63
CA LEU A 313 -3.31 17.16 -1.60
C LEU A 313 -4.66 17.56 -2.22
N ALA A 314 -4.66 18.50 -3.14
CA ALA A 314 -5.90 18.94 -3.83
C ALA A 314 -6.61 17.77 -4.51
N GLU A 315 -5.89 16.84 -5.13
CA GLU A 315 -6.47 15.63 -5.70
C GLU A 315 -7.13 14.75 -4.63
N LEU A 316 -6.49 14.56 -3.48
CA LEU A 316 -7.05 13.77 -2.37
C LEU A 316 -8.29 14.44 -1.75
N GLU A 317 -8.29 15.76 -1.64
CA GLU A 317 -9.46 16.51 -1.14
C GLU A 317 -10.64 16.40 -2.10
N GLU A 318 -10.41 16.47 -3.42
CA GLU A 318 -11.43 16.24 -4.43
C GLU A 318 -12.00 14.81 -4.35
N GLU A 319 -11.15 13.80 -4.25
CA GLU A 319 -11.57 12.40 -4.10
C GLU A 319 -12.39 12.19 -2.81
N ARG A 320 -11.92 12.77 -1.70
CA ARG A 320 -12.61 12.71 -0.40
C ARG A 320 -13.97 13.38 -0.45
N ALA A 321 -14.07 14.57 -1.06
CA ALA A 321 -15.35 15.26 -1.26
C ALA A 321 -16.32 14.44 -2.12
N GLY A 322 -15.81 13.75 -3.14
CA GLY A 322 -16.59 12.88 -4.01
C GLY A 322 -17.27 11.71 -3.30
N VAL A 323 -16.72 11.23 -2.18
CA VAL A 323 -17.25 10.09 -1.40
C VAL A 323 -17.88 10.48 -0.07
N ALA A 324 -17.81 11.74 0.33
CA ALA A 324 -18.29 12.20 1.65
C ALA A 324 -19.74 11.81 1.93
N HIS A 325 -20.60 11.87 0.91
CA HIS A 325 -22.02 11.53 1.02
C HIS A 325 -22.30 10.03 1.30
N LEU A 326 -21.30 9.17 1.17
CA LEU A 326 -21.39 7.73 1.43
C LEU A 326 -20.94 7.34 2.85
N LEU A 327 -20.34 8.27 3.58
CA LEU A 327 -19.65 7.97 4.84
C LEU A 327 -20.39 8.48 6.09
N GLY A 328 -21.57 9.04 5.93
CA GLY A 328 -22.45 9.48 7.02
C GLY A 328 -22.06 10.81 7.64
#